data_cfc818ecda860bc57485ae6efe3c293b
#
_entry.id   cfc818ecda860bc57485ae6efe3c293b
#
_cell.length_a   1.000
_cell.length_b   1.000
_cell.length_c   1.000
_cell.angle_alpha   90.00
_cell.angle_beta   90.00
_cell.angle_gamma   90.00
#
_symmetry.space_group_name_H-M   'P 1'
#
loop_
_entity.id
_entity.type
_entity.pdbx_description
1 polymer ?
#
loop_
_entity_poly.entity_id
_entity_poly.type
_entity_poly.pdbx_seq_one_letter_code
_entity_poly.pdbx_strand_id
1 'polypeptide(L)'
;MAESTTPESARATLADRVRNLAYLHQPDDPFTLASGRVSPHFFDMKPVMCDPECAHLLGVLIHDKINEIGSIDAVGGLELGAVPLTGIAIAKAPSGSGLRGFIIRKEPKGRGGRKTGNPPGIEGSTLVSGDKCLILEDVTTTGGSALQACQRLVEMGCEIVGCITILDREEGGYEAFTDAKIPLYPLLTLSDIVNA
;
A
#
# COMPACT_ATOMS: atom_id res chain seq x y z
N MET A 1 -29.63 4.59 10.71
CA MET A 1 -29.08 3.60 9.76
C MET A 1 -27.84 4.25 9.17
N ALA A 2 -26.64 3.74 9.37
CA ALA A 2 -25.47 4.27 8.71
C ALA A 2 -25.63 3.98 7.21
N GLU A 3 -25.53 5.03 6.38
CA GLU A 3 -25.46 4.87 4.92
C GLU A 3 -24.32 3.90 4.60
N SER A 4 -24.58 2.91 3.75
CA SER A 4 -23.52 1.99 3.34
C SER A 4 -22.55 2.75 2.45
N THR A 5 -21.32 2.96 2.90
CA THR A 5 -20.27 3.60 2.12
C THR A 5 -19.97 2.74 0.90
N THR A 6 -20.29 3.24 -0.30
CA THR A 6 -19.94 2.59 -1.56
C THR A 6 -18.47 2.85 -1.90
N PRO A 7 -17.79 1.98 -2.68
CA PRO A 7 -16.42 2.25 -3.10
C PRO A 7 -16.24 3.59 -3.81
N GLU A 8 -17.18 3.99 -4.65
CA GLU A 8 -17.14 5.26 -5.36
C GLU A 8 -17.21 6.46 -4.39
N SER A 9 -18.17 6.45 -3.44
CA SER A 9 -18.27 7.50 -2.43
C SER A 9 -17.06 7.51 -1.50
N ALA A 10 -16.52 6.33 -1.14
CA ALA A 10 -15.32 6.20 -0.35
C ALA A 10 -14.10 6.83 -1.06
N ARG A 11 -13.93 6.58 -2.37
CA ARG A 11 -12.85 7.13 -3.18
C ARG A 11 -12.92 8.67 -3.24
N ALA A 12 -14.08 9.24 -3.52
CA ALA A 12 -14.26 10.68 -3.57
C ALA A 12 -13.95 11.35 -2.23
N THR A 13 -14.50 10.81 -1.13
CA THR A 13 -14.24 11.31 0.22
C THR A 13 -12.75 11.18 0.58
N LEU A 14 -12.12 10.05 0.26
CA LEU A 14 -10.69 9.84 0.53
C LEU A 14 -9.82 10.84 -0.24
N ALA A 15 -10.15 11.18 -1.49
CA ALA A 15 -9.41 12.17 -2.26
C ALA A 15 -9.43 13.56 -1.57
N ASP A 16 -10.59 13.99 -1.09
CA ASP A 16 -10.72 15.25 -0.33
C ASP A 16 -9.92 15.22 0.98
N ARG A 17 -9.96 14.09 1.70
CA ARG A 17 -9.18 13.91 2.95
C ARG A 17 -7.68 13.91 2.68
N VAL A 18 -7.20 13.24 1.62
CA VAL A 18 -5.79 13.23 1.21
C VAL A 18 -5.34 14.66 0.89
N ARG A 19 -6.14 15.43 0.14
CA ARG A 19 -5.83 16.83 -0.18
C ARG A 19 -5.66 17.67 1.09
N ASN A 20 -6.51 17.48 2.08
CA ASN A 20 -6.52 18.30 3.29
C ASN A 20 -5.48 17.85 4.34
N LEU A 21 -5.16 16.55 4.44
CA LEU A 21 -4.34 15.99 5.52
C LEU A 21 -2.91 15.65 5.11
N ALA A 22 -2.68 15.35 3.82
CA ALA A 22 -1.44 14.75 3.34
C ALA A 22 -0.72 15.55 2.26
N TYR A 23 -1.42 16.39 1.53
CA TYR A 23 -0.88 17.08 0.36
C TYR A 23 -0.28 18.44 0.73
N LEU A 24 0.95 18.66 0.25
CA LEU A 24 1.65 19.95 0.33
C LEU A 24 2.05 20.38 -1.09
N HIS A 25 1.82 21.67 -1.41
CA HIS A 25 2.20 22.26 -2.68
C HIS A 25 3.08 23.50 -2.45
N GLN A 26 4.34 23.43 -2.90
CA GLN A 26 5.33 24.50 -2.78
C GLN A 26 6.05 24.72 -4.12
N PRO A 27 5.51 25.52 -5.02
CA PRO A 27 6.09 25.76 -6.35
C PRO A 27 7.39 26.59 -6.29
N ASP A 28 7.49 27.53 -5.33
CA ASP A 28 8.65 28.44 -5.21
C ASP A 28 9.83 27.82 -4.44
N ASP A 29 9.58 26.80 -3.60
CA ASP A 29 10.59 26.07 -2.83
C ASP A 29 10.27 24.57 -2.85
N PRO A 30 10.48 23.89 -3.99
CA PRO A 30 10.02 22.52 -4.20
C PRO A 30 10.79 21.51 -3.36
N PHE A 31 10.12 20.40 -3.03
CA PHE A 31 10.62 19.31 -2.22
C PHE A 31 11.64 18.44 -2.98
N THR A 32 12.71 18.02 -2.31
CA THR A 32 13.55 16.91 -2.79
C THR A 32 12.96 15.59 -2.29
N LEU A 33 12.53 14.75 -3.20
CA LEU A 33 11.92 13.44 -2.92
C LEU A 33 12.98 12.39 -2.58
N ALA A 34 12.56 11.26 -2.01
CA ALA A 34 13.43 10.12 -1.72
C ALA A 34 14.14 9.55 -2.97
N SER A 35 13.54 9.73 -4.16
CA SER A 35 14.13 9.39 -5.46
C SER A 35 15.25 10.35 -5.91
N GLY A 36 15.48 11.45 -5.18
CA GLY A 36 16.37 12.55 -5.58
C GLY A 36 15.76 13.54 -6.58
N ARG A 37 14.54 13.31 -7.03
CA ARG A 37 13.80 14.24 -7.89
C ARG A 37 13.29 15.44 -7.10
N VAL A 38 13.21 16.60 -7.76
CA VAL A 38 12.59 17.81 -7.22
C VAL A 38 11.16 17.89 -7.72
N SER A 39 10.22 18.17 -6.80
CA SER A 39 8.79 18.25 -7.13
C SER A 39 8.12 19.35 -6.28
N PRO A 40 7.22 20.16 -6.85
CA PRO A 40 6.41 21.09 -6.07
C PRO A 40 5.35 20.38 -5.20
N HIS A 41 5.14 19.08 -5.41
CA HIS A 41 4.15 18.26 -4.72
C HIS A 41 4.82 17.33 -3.74
N PHE A 42 4.32 17.26 -2.51
CA PHE A 42 4.73 16.31 -1.49
C PHE A 42 3.50 15.67 -0.83
N PHE A 43 3.59 14.39 -0.49
CA PHE A 43 2.54 13.65 0.18
C PHE A 43 3.10 12.93 1.41
N ASP A 44 2.54 13.24 2.58
CA ASP A 44 2.73 12.44 3.78
C ASP A 44 1.43 11.72 4.12
N MET A 45 1.35 10.43 3.81
CA MET A 45 0.14 9.64 3.99
C MET A 45 -0.08 9.16 5.43
N LYS A 46 0.87 9.36 6.33
CA LYS A 46 0.73 8.92 7.72
C LYS A 46 -0.47 9.55 8.44
N PRO A 47 -0.73 10.87 8.32
CA PRO A 47 -1.95 11.47 8.88
C PRO A 47 -3.24 10.85 8.35
N VAL A 48 -3.29 10.50 7.05
CA VAL A 48 -4.45 9.84 6.43
C VAL A 48 -4.62 8.43 7.00
N MET A 49 -3.57 7.62 7.05
CA MET A 49 -3.63 6.25 7.54
C MET A 49 -3.91 6.15 9.05
N CYS A 50 -3.63 7.22 9.81
CA CYS A 50 -3.87 7.29 11.25
C CYS A 50 -5.16 8.03 11.63
N ASP A 51 -5.92 8.53 10.65
CA ASP A 51 -7.26 9.10 10.86
C ASP A 51 -8.32 7.99 10.80
N PRO A 52 -9.25 7.90 11.77
CA PRO A 52 -10.18 6.78 11.86
C PRO A 52 -11.17 6.71 10.69
N GLU A 53 -11.60 7.85 10.14
CA GLU A 53 -12.48 7.88 8.98
C GLU A 53 -11.74 7.45 7.72
N CYS A 54 -10.54 7.99 7.49
CA CYS A 54 -9.70 7.61 6.36
C CYS A 54 -9.30 6.13 6.41
N ALA A 55 -8.95 5.61 7.60
CA ALA A 55 -8.65 4.20 7.78
C ALA A 55 -9.86 3.30 7.43
N HIS A 56 -11.08 3.73 7.79
CA HIS A 56 -12.30 3.05 7.37
C HIS A 56 -12.47 3.05 5.85
N LEU A 57 -12.32 4.22 5.20
CA LEU A 57 -12.43 4.36 3.74
C LEU A 57 -11.36 3.53 3.00
N LEU A 58 -10.11 3.56 3.48
CA LEU A 58 -9.03 2.72 2.95
C LEU A 58 -9.37 1.23 3.07
N GLY A 59 -9.91 0.80 4.22
CA GLY A 59 -10.35 -0.57 4.40
C GLY A 59 -11.43 -0.99 3.40
N VAL A 60 -12.40 -0.12 3.12
CA VAL A 60 -13.45 -0.37 2.10
C VAL A 60 -12.82 -0.53 0.72
N LEU A 61 -11.98 0.42 0.29
CA LEU A 61 -11.38 0.42 -1.04
C LEU A 61 -10.38 -0.73 -1.25
N ILE A 62 -9.56 -1.04 -0.24
CA ILE A 62 -8.65 -2.19 -0.31
C ILE A 62 -9.42 -3.49 -0.47
N HIS A 63 -10.50 -3.70 0.31
CA HIS A 63 -11.29 -4.93 0.22
C HIS A 63 -12.13 -5.01 -1.05
N ASP A 64 -12.61 -3.90 -1.58
CA ASP A 64 -13.24 -3.85 -2.88
C ASP A 64 -12.26 -4.36 -3.96
N LYS A 65 -11.04 -3.86 -3.95
CA LYS A 65 -10.00 -4.29 -4.89
C LYS A 65 -9.56 -5.74 -4.64
N ILE A 66 -9.46 -6.21 -3.41
CA ILE A 66 -9.20 -7.62 -3.09
C ILE A 66 -10.27 -8.53 -3.70
N ASN A 67 -11.54 -8.13 -3.61
CA ASN A 67 -12.66 -8.90 -4.19
C ASN A 67 -12.59 -8.96 -5.73
N GLU A 68 -12.16 -7.88 -6.38
CA GLU A 68 -11.96 -7.86 -7.84
C GLU A 68 -10.78 -8.76 -8.28
N ILE A 69 -9.67 -8.74 -7.55
CA ILE A 69 -8.47 -9.56 -7.85
C ILE A 69 -8.77 -11.05 -7.61
N GLY A 70 -9.52 -11.36 -6.57
CA GLY A 70 -9.93 -12.72 -6.25
C GLY A 70 -9.10 -13.37 -5.13
N SER A 71 -8.59 -14.58 -5.35
CA SER A 71 -7.90 -15.33 -4.29
C SER A 71 -6.58 -14.69 -3.88
N ILE A 72 -6.48 -14.26 -2.62
CA ILE A 72 -5.30 -13.69 -1.99
C ILE A 72 -5.09 -14.37 -0.63
N ASP A 73 -3.88 -14.86 -0.38
CA ASP A 73 -3.54 -15.53 0.88
C ASP A 73 -2.96 -14.56 1.91
N ALA A 74 -2.21 -13.54 1.44
CA ALA A 74 -1.56 -12.59 2.33
C ALA A 74 -1.44 -11.19 1.73
N VAL A 75 -1.50 -10.17 2.60
CA VAL A 75 -1.31 -8.75 2.25
C VAL A 75 -0.24 -8.13 3.12
N GLY A 76 0.53 -7.20 2.55
CA GLY A 76 1.56 -6.47 3.29
C GLY A 76 2.53 -5.76 2.36
N GLY A 77 3.60 -5.20 2.91
CA GLY A 77 4.58 -4.47 2.10
C GLY A 77 5.76 -3.98 2.92
N LEU A 78 6.55 -3.07 2.32
CA LEU A 78 7.77 -2.54 2.93
C LEU A 78 7.45 -1.51 4.03
N GLU A 79 8.14 -1.62 5.17
CA GLU A 79 8.04 -0.60 6.23
C GLU A 79 8.54 0.76 5.71
N LEU A 80 8.01 1.93 6.18
CA LEU A 80 7.01 2.08 7.23
C LEU A 80 5.57 2.20 6.66
N GLY A 81 5.39 2.66 5.41
CA GLY A 81 4.10 3.00 4.83
C GLY A 81 3.11 1.84 4.80
N ALA A 82 3.58 0.63 4.46
CA ALA A 82 2.72 -0.55 4.43
C ALA A 82 2.23 -1.04 5.80
N VAL A 83 2.88 -0.64 6.91
CA VAL A 83 2.53 -1.17 8.25
C VAL A 83 1.10 -0.81 8.65
N PRO A 84 0.68 0.48 8.65
CA PRO A 84 -0.71 0.83 8.96
C PRO A 84 -1.69 0.21 7.96
N LEU A 85 -1.36 0.20 6.67
CA LEU A 85 -2.22 -0.37 5.63
C LEU A 85 -2.48 -1.86 5.83
N THR A 86 -1.45 -2.61 6.21
CA THR A 86 -1.60 -4.03 6.56
C THR A 86 -2.56 -4.21 7.73
N GLY A 87 -2.43 -3.39 8.77
CA GLY A 87 -3.36 -3.39 9.91
C GLY A 87 -4.79 -3.09 9.49
N ILE A 88 -4.99 -2.07 8.67
CA ILE A 88 -6.31 -1.67 8.13
C ILE A 88 -6.93 -2.81 7.30
N ALA A 89 -6.16 -3.40 6.38
CA ALA A 89 -6.63 -4.49 5.53
C ALA A 89 -7.05 -5.72 6.36
N ILE A 90 -6.23 -6.11 7.34
CA ILE A 90 -6.54 -7.26 8.21
C ILE A 90 -7.74 -6.98 9.13
N ALA A 91 -7.83 -5.77 9.72
CA ALA A 91 -8.94 -5.40 10.59
C ALA A 91 -10.29 -5.37 9.85
N LYS A 92 -10.29 -5.07 8.54
CA LYS A 92 -11.49 -5.05 7.70
C LYS A 92 -11.83 -6.43 7.11
N ALA A 93 -10.90 -7.37 7.10
CA ALA A 93 -11.11 -8.70 6.53
C ALA A 93 -12.26 -9.44 7.22
N PRO A 94 -13.12 -10.15 6.48
CA PRO A 94 -14.16 -10.97 7.07
C PRO A 94 -13.56 -12.01 8.04
N SER A 95 -14.22 -12.24 9.17
CA SER A 95 -13.81 -13.29 10.10
C SER A 95 -13.80 -14.64 9.39
N GLY A 96 -12.70 -15.37 9.54
CA GLY A 96 -12.54 -16.67 8.88
C GLY A 96 -12.10 -16.61 7.40
N SER A 97 -11.83 -15.43 6.84
CA SER A 97 -11.34 -15.29 5.45
C SER A 97 -10.01 -16.01 5.22
N GLY A 98 -9.20 -16.23 6.25
CA GLY A 98 -7.87 -16.79 6.12
C GLY A 98 -6.81 -15.78 5.64
N LEU A 99 -7.20 -14.53 5.34
CA LEU A 99 -6.26 -13.49 4.92
C LEU A 99 -5.23 -13.22 6.02
N ARG A 100 -3.95 -13.26 5.67
CA ARG A 100 -2.82 -13.07 6.57
C ARG A 100 -2.12 -11.75 6.30
N GLY A 101 -1.57 -11.12 7.36
CA GLY A 101 -0.80 -9.88 7.24
C GLY A 101 0.70 -10.13 7.41
N PHE A 102 1.53 -9.49 6.57
CA PHE A 102 2.99 -9.50 6.70
C PHE A 102 3.58 -8.09 6.58
N ILE A 103 4.79 -7.93 7.07
CA ILE A 103 5.56 -6.68 6.99
C ILE A 103 6.96 -7.02 6.52
N ILE A 104 7.45 -6.29 5.53
CA ILE A 104 8.83 -6.41 5.04
C ILE A 104 9.62 -5.24 5.62
N ARG A 105 10.71 -5.55 6.33
CA ARG A 105 11.60 -4.54 6.90
C ARG A 105 12.63 -4.10 5.87
N LYS A 106 12.99 -2.83 5.89
CA LYS A 106 14.11 -2.31 5.08
C LYS A 106 15.41 -3.01 5.45
N GLU A 107 15.63 -3.20 6.77
CA GLU A 107 16.77 -3.94 7.29
C GLU A 107 16.32 -5.09 8.21
N PRO A 108 16.93 -6.28 8.10
CA PRO A 108 16.64 -7.38 9.00
C PRO A 108 16.94 -7.01 10.46
N LYS A 109 16.09 -7.43 11.39
CA LYS A 109 16.28 -7.21 12.81
C LYS A 109 17.50 -8.00 13.31
N GLY A 110 18.49 -7.33 13.89
CA GLY A 110 19.70 -7.97 14.39
C GLY A 110 19.51 -8.77 15.69
N ARG A 111 18.39 -8.59 16.41
CA ARG A 111 18.09 -9.25 17.71
C ARG A 111 16.58 -9.52 17.84
N GLY A 112 16.22 -10.54 18.63
CA GLY A 112 14.84 -10.88 18.99
C GLY A 112 14.43 -12.28 18.53
N GLY A 113 13.52 -12.92 19.29
CA GLY A 113 12.94 -14.21 18.95
C GLY A 113 11.90 -14.08 17.85
N ARG A 114 11.78 -15.10 17.00
CA ARG A 114 10.73 -15.24 15.98
C ARG A 114 9.92 -16.47 16.27
N LYS A 115 8.59 -16.34 16.20
CA LYS A 115 7.68 -17.49 16.29
C LYS A 115 7.27 -18.02 14.92
N THR A 116 7.49 -17.21 13.86
CA THR A 116 7.21 -17.58 12.47
C THR A 116 8.45 -18.14 11.80
N GLY A 117 8.29 -19.06 10.85
CA GLY A 117 9.36 -19.60 10.02
C GLY A 117 9.85 -18.65 8.92
N ASN A 118 9.39 -17.40 8.89
CA ASN A 118 9.77 -16.42 7.88
C ASN A 118 11.28 -16.11 7.93
N PRO A 119 11.92 -15.83 6.79
CA PRO A 119 13.31 -15.40 6.75
C PRO A 119 13.51 -14.04 7.44
N PRO A 120 14.78 -13.68 7.77
CA PRO A 120 15.10 -12.37 8.32
C PRO A 120 14.53 -11.23 7.47
N GLY A 121 13.88 -10.27 8.15
CA GLY A 121 13.29 -9.09 7.48
C GLY A 121 11.85 -9.27 7.05
N ILE A 122 11.21 -10.42 7.29
CA ILE A 122 9.77 -10.59 7.11
C ILE A 122 9.15 -10.92 8.46
N GLU A 123 8.19 -10.09 8.88
CA GLU A 123 7.49 -10.18 10.16
C GLU A 123 5.97 -10.36 9.93
N GLY A 124 5.23 -10.68 10.97
CA GLY A 124 3.79 -10.92 10.91
C GLY A 124 3.45 -12.40 10.77
N SER A 125 2.49 -12.73 9.94
CA SER A 125 2.06 -14.12 9.73
C SER A 125 3.10 -14.93 8.94
N THR A 126 3.10 -16.24 9.14
CA THR A 126 3.95 -17.14 8.34
C THR A 126 3.52 -17.12 6.88
N LEU A 127 4.49 -16.93 5.99
CA LEU A 127 4.34 -17.10 4.55
C LEU A 127 4.94 -18.44 4.10
N VAL A 128 4.34 -19.05 3.09
CA VAL A 128 4.83 -20.30 2.51
C VAL A 128 4.93 -20.17 0.99
N SER A 129 5.76 -21.01 0.38
CA SER A 129 5.88 -21.05 -1.08
C SER A 129 4.52 -21.37 -1.71
N GLY A 130 4.17 -20.62 -2.76
CA GLY A 130 2.88 -20.69 -3.44
C GLY A 130 1.81 -19.74 -2.88
N ASP A 131 2.07 -19.05 -1.74
CA ASP A 131 1.13 -18.03 -1.26
C ASP A 131 0.95 -16.90 -2.28
N LYS A 132 -0.29 -16.53 -2.55
CA LYS A 132 -0.67 -15.39 -3.35
C LYS A 132 -0.63 -14.12 -2.51
N CYS A 133 0.40 -13.31 -2.73
CA CYS A 133 0.69 -12.11 -1.96
C CYS A 133 0.28 -10.85 -2.72
N LEU A 134 -0.48 -9.97 -2.07
CA LEU A 134 -0.82 -8.62 -2.53
C LEU A 134 0.04 -7.60 -1.78
N ILE A 135 0.77 -6.76 -2.51
CA ILE A 135 1.57 -5.70 -1.92
C ILE A 135 0.69 -4.49 -1.61
N LEU A 136 0.97 -3.85 -0.47
CA LEU A 136 0.37 -2.58 -0.07
C LEU A 136 1.47 -1.51 0.00
N GLU A 137 1.19 -0.34 -0.56
CA GLU A 137 2.09 0.82 -0.58
C GLU A 137 1.31 2.09 -0.25
N ASP A 138 1.91 3.03 0.44
CA ASP A 138 1.26 4.32 0.73
C ASP A 138 1.36 5.29 -0.46
N VAL A 139 2.54 5.46 -1.03
CA VAL A 139 2.77 6.33 -2.18
C VAL A 139 3.70 5.67 -3.19
N THR A 140 3.25 5.51 -4.40
CA THR A 140 4.08 5.07 -5.52
C THR A 140 4.60 6.29 -6.29
N THR A 141 5.93 6.45 -6.35
CA THR A 141 6.63 7.43 -7.19
C THR A 141 7.18 6.72 -8.41
N THR A 142 8.32 6.05 -8.24
CA THR A 142 8.98 5.23 -9.27
C THR A 142 8.72 3.73 -9.10
N GLY A 143 8.01 3.32 -8.06
CA GLY A 143 7.73 1.92 -7.76
C GLY A 143 8.84 1.11 -7.10
N GLY A 144 10.04 1.71 -6.91
CA GLY A 144 11.23 0.95 -6.47
C GLY A 144 11.06 0.23 -5.13
N SER A 145 10.46 0.88 -4.12
CA SER A 145 10.23 0.29 -2.79
C SER A 145 9.31 -0.94 -2.85
N ALA A 146 8.18 -0.79 -3.53
CA ALA A 146 7.21 -1.87 -3.65
C ALA A 146 7.72 -3.02 -4.53
N LEU A 147 8.45 -2.73 -5.62
CA LEU A 147 9.10 -3.77 -6.44
C LEU A 147 10.19 -4.53 -5.69
N GLN A 148 10.94 -3.85 -4.81
CA GLN A 148 11.88 -4.53 -3.90
C GLN A 148 11.15 -5.48 -2.94
N ALA A 149 9.98 -5.10 -2.43
CA ALA A 149 9.14 -5.97 -1.62
C ALA A 149 8.67 -7.19 -2.42
N CYS A 150 8.20 -6.98 -3.66
CA CYS A 150 7.81 -8.07 -4.57
C CYS A 150 8.95 -9.08 -4.76
N GLN A 151 10.16 -8.61 -5.05
CA GLN A 151 11.31 -9.47 -5.30
C GLN A 151 11.63 -10.37 -4.09
N ARG A 152 11.61 -9.82 -2.86
CA ARG A 152 11.85 -10.60 -1.65
C ARG A 152 10.85 -11.73 -1.44
N LEU A 153 9.60 -11.53 -1.81
CA LEU A 153 8.56 -12.55 -1.70
C LEU A 153 8.69 -13.61 -2.81
N VAL A 154 9.04 -13.20 -4.02
CA VAL A 154 9.33 -14.13 -5.13
C VAL A 154 10.50 -15.04 -4.78
N GLU A 155 11.55 -14.53 -4.13
CA GLU A 155 12.68 -15.33 -3.62
C GLU A 155 12.27 -16.37 -2.58
N MET A 156 11.14 -16.16 -1.89
CA MET A 156 10.52 -17.15 -0.98
C MET A 156 9.60 -18.13 -1.69
N GLY A 157 9.40 -17.99 -3.00
CA GLY A 157 8.49 -18.79 -3.79
C GLY A 157 7.02 -18.35 -3.73
N CYS A 158 6.73 -17.14 -3.22
CA CYS A 158 5.38 -16.58 -3.25
C CYS A 158 5.03 -16.07 -4.67
N GLU A 159 3.74 -16.05 -4.98
CA GLU A 159 3.18 -15.45 -6.18
C GLU A 159 2.73 -14.01 -5.87
N ILE A 160 3.18 -13.03 -6.66
CA ILE A 160 2.73 -11.64 -6.50
C ILE A 160 1.53 -11.43 -7.42
N VAL A 161 0.37 -11.15 -6.83
CA VAL A 161 -0.87 -10.93 -7.57
C VAL A 161 -1.11 -9.46 -7.93
N GLY A 162 -0.35 -8.54 -7.35
CA GLY A 162 -0.39 -7.11 -7.65
C GLY A 162 0.09 -6.25 -6.50
N CYS A 163 -0.03 -4.94 -6.68
CA CYS A 163 0.24 -3.93 -5.66
C CYS A 163 -0.93 -2.95 -5.61
N ILE A 164 -1.51 -2.74 -4.43
CA ILE A 164 -2.42 -1.61 -4.17
C ILE A 164 -1.59 -0.47 -3.58
N THR A 165 -1.68 0.72 -4.18
CA THR A 165 -1.12 1.95 -3.61
C THR A 165 -2.23 2.94 -3.28
N ILE A 166 -2.11 3.67 -2.16
CA ILE A 166 -3.09 4.73 -1.87
C ILE A 166 -3.00 5.80 -2.96
N LEU A 167 -1.78 6.25 -3.27
CA LEU A 167 -1.56 7.30 -4.25
C LEU A 167 -0.47 6.91 -5.25
N ASP A 168 -0.81 6.92 -6.53
CA ASP A 168 0.17 6.95 -7.61
C ASP A 168 0.48 8.40 -7.99
N ARG A 169 1.74 8.79 -7.93
CA ARG A 169 2.20 10.12 -8.29
C ARG A 169 2.35 10.36 -9.79
N GLU A 170 2.07 9.35 -10.60
CA GLU A 170 2.21 9.42 -12.06
C GLU A 170 3.64 9.80 -12.50
N GLU A 171 4.65 9.33 -11.76
CA GLU A 171 6.08 9.64 -11.97
C GLU A 171 6.90 8.43 -12.43
N GLY A 172 6.29 7.50 -13.17
CA GLY A 172 6.93 6.32 -13.76
C GLY A 172 6.73 5.02 -12.96
N GLY A 173 5.94 5.06 -11.88
CA GLY A 173 5.63 3.87 -11.09
C GLY A 173 4.81 2.85 -11.87
N TYR A 174 3.79 3.31 -12.60
CA TYR A 174 2.93 2.43 -13.39
C TYR A 174 3.71 1.69 -14.49
N GLU A 175 4.62 2.39 -15.18
CA GLU A 175 5.51 1.82 -16.20
C GLU A 175 6.44 0.77 -15.59
N ALA A 176 7.05 1.06 -14.45
CA ALA A 176 7.95 0.12 -13.77
C ALA A 176 7.24 -1.16 -13.34
N PHE A 177 6.00 -1.07 -12.87
CA PHE A 177 5.18 -2.23 -12.54
C PHE A 177 4.74 -3.00 -13.78
N THR A 178 4.43 -2.31 -14.88
CA THR A 178 4.09 -2.92 -16.18
C THR A 178 5.28 -3.72 -16.72
N ASP A 179 6.49 -3.15 -16.68
CA ASP A 179 7.73 -3.81 -17.11
C ASP A 179 8.04 -5.05 -16.25
N ALA A 180 7.73 -4.97 -14.94
CA ALA A 180 7.85 -6.09 -14.02
C ALA A 180 6.74 -7.14 -14.18
N LYS A 181 5.72 -6.89 -15.02
CA LYS A 181 4.53 -7.74 -15.22
C LYS A 181 3.73 -7.96 -13.94
N ILE A 182 3.70 -6.98 -13.06
CA ILE A 182 2.94 -6.96 -11.81
C ILE A 182 1.86 -5.88 -11.95
N PRO A 183 0.57 -6.19 -11.77
CA PRO A 183 -0.47 -5.17 -11.79
C PRO A 183 -0.30 -4.14 -10.67
N LEU A 184 -0.41 -2.85 -11.01
CA LEU A 184 -0.52 -1.76 -10.03
C LEU A 184 -1.97 -1.27 -9.99
N TYR A 185 -2.53 -1.18 -8.78
CA TYR A 185 -3.91 -0.76 -8.52
C TYR A 185 -3.90 0.51 -7.64
N PRO A 186 -3.78 1.71 -8.22
CA PRO A 186 -3.87 2.95 -7.45
C PRO A 186 -5.32 3.18 -6.99
N LEU A 187 -5.48 3.51 -5.70
CA LEU A 187 -6.76 3.98 -5.17
C LEU A 187 -7.03 5.43 -5.61
N LEU A 188 -5.96 6.24 -5.64
CA LEU A 188 -5.96 7.62 -6.11
C LEU A 188 -4.71 7.88 -6.96
N THR A 189 -4.80 8.89 -7.84
CA THR A 189 -3.66 9.41 -8.61
C THR A 189 -3.35 10.86 -8.20
N LEU A 190 -2.17 11.36 -8.57
CA LEU A 190 -1.84 12.79 -8.41
C LEU A 190 -2.89 13.67 -9.09
N SER A 191 -3.32 13.28 -10.29
CA SER A 191 -4.33 14.00 -11.07
C SER A 191 -5.67 14.10 -10.34
N ASP A 192 -6.09 13.09 -9.57
CA ASP A 192 -7.29 13.13 -8.72
C ASP A 192 -7.20 14.18 -7.61
N ILE A 193 -5.98 14.50 -7.17
CA ILE A 193 -5.77 15.44 -6.05
C ILE A 193 -5.63 16.88 -6.55
N VAL A 194 -4.92 17.10 -7.65
CA VAL A 194 -4.58 18.45 -8.11
C VAL A 194 -5.59 19.06 -9.07
N ASN A 195 -6.42 18.24 -9.77
CA ASN A 195 -7.37 18.70 -10.78
C ASN A 195 -8.84 18.76 -10.27
N ALA A 196 -9.09 18.47 -9.02
CA ALA A 196 -10.43 18.46 -8.42
C ALA A 196 -10.77 19.78 -7.70
#